data_5293cb2b7691cc0416eb8510abf49534
#
_entry.id   5293cb2b7691cc0416eb8510abf49534
#
_cell.length_a   1.000
_cell.length_b   1.000
_cell.length_c   1.000
_cell.angle_alpha   90.00
_cell.angle_beta   90.00
_cell.angle_gamma   90.00
#
_symmetry.space_group_name_H-M   'P 1'
#
loop_
_entity.id
_entity.type
_entity.pdbx_description
1 polymer ?
#
loop_
_entity_poly.entity_id
_entity_poly.type
_entity_poly.pdbx_seq_one_letter_code
_entity_poly.pdbx_strand_id
1 'polypeptide(L)'
;MATIRSFELTLFSYRYDDLTVDSAGNTVYCAGAQVTRSGLLLKVHDTDGNAGEFVNLDSDPAMTAQTRQIALSLLGRDVDAREQIYDDVKRLHRKQGAFGHSNIDIALWDLAGKRAGMPVNKLLGGYRTTLPAYVSTFHGDRNGGLSSKEAFADYAEECLALGHRAFKIHGWSAGDRREEAANVLHVAERVGDRMDLMLDPACELRTFADALYVGRACDEGGYFWYEDPFRDGGFSRHAHRKLRQMLATPILMGEHIRGLEAKADTITAEATDFVRVNPTLDMGITGTMKIAHLAEAHGLDVEFHGCGPSQRQAMAAIRNANYYELTLCAPRLGNPKPPIYACGYSEAPDAVDETGAVSVPQLPGLGVIYDMDFIAANTTAHEVIH
;
A
#
# COMPACT_ATOMS: atom_id res chain seq x y z
N MET A 1 33.11 7.28 -7.55
CA MET A 1 31.71 7.55 -7.19
C MET A 1 30.86 7.00 -8.33
N ALA A 2 30.04 6.00 -8.08
CA ALA A 2 29.21 5.40 -9.11
C ALA A 2 28.09 6.36 -9.50
N THR A 3 27.82 6.50 -10.80
CA THR A 3 26.74 7.36 -11.30
C THR A 3 25.70 6.54 -12.06
N ILE A 4 24.49 7.07 -12.20
CA ILE A 4 23.42 6.47 -12.97
C ILE A 4 23.82 6.48 -14.44
N ARG A 5 24.00 5.28 -15.01
CA ARG A 5 24.37 5.07 -16.41
C ARG A 5 23.14 5.02 -17.32
N SER A 6 22.13 4.28 -16.91
CA SER A 6 20.91 4.08 -17.70
C SER A 6 19.75 3.62 -16.83
N PHE A 7 18.54 3.75 -17.39
CA PHE A 7 17.33 3.14 -16.86
C PHE A 7 16.73 2.21 -17.93
N GLU A 8 16.13 1.11 -17.49
CA GLU A 8 15.29 0.27 -18.32
C GLU A 8 13.86 0.29 -17.77
N LEU A 9 12.89 0.59 -18.62
CA LEU A 9 11.47 0.58 -18.31
C LEU A 9 10.81 -0.52 -19.15
N THR A 10 10.28 -1.54 -18.48
CA THR A 10 9.55 -2.63 -19.14
C THR A 10 8.11 -2.62 -18.65
N LEU A 11 7.17 -2.29 -19.54
CA LEU A 11 5.74 -2.42 -19.29
C LEU A 11 5.32 -3.84 -19.67
N PHE A 12 4.55 -4.46 -18.79
CA PHE A 12 3.96 -5.78 -19.04
C PHE A 12 2.49 -5.78 -18.60
N SER A 13 1.70 -6.66 -19.19
CA SER A 13 0.30 -6.84 -18.85
C SER A 13 0.07 -8.14 -18.10
N TYR A 14 -0.90 -8.14 -17.19
CA TYR A 14 -1.35 -9.35 -16.50
C TYR A 14 -2.86 -9.30 -16.32
N ARG A 15 -3.45 -10.45 -16.05
CA ARG A 15 -4.90 -10.59 -15.98
C ARG A 15 -5.32 -11.11 -14.62
N TYR A 16 -6.43 -10.55 -14.14
CA TYR A 16 -7.19 -11.11 -13.04
C TYR A 16 -8.45 -11.79 -13.59
N ASP A 17 -8.67 -13.03 -13.21
CA ASP A 17 -9.90 -13.76 -13.49
C ASP A 17 -10.89 -13.58 -12.33
N ASP A 18 -12.19 -13.71 -12.63
CA ASP A 18 -13.30 -13.53 -11.69
C ASP A 18 -13.35 -12.17 -10.99
N LEU A 19 -12.79 -11.14 -11.61
CA LEU A 19 -12.81 -9.76 -11.13
C LEU A 19 -13.30 -8.81 -12.22
N THR A 20 -13.96 -7.73 -11.78
CA THR A 20 -14.39 -6.61 -12.62
C THR A 20 -14.13 -5.28 -11.91
N VAL A 21 -14.38 -4.16 -12.59
CA VAL A 21 -14.34 -2.81 -12.01
C VAL A 21 -15.78 -2.30 -11.94
N ASP A 22 -16.20 -1.85 -10.77
CA ASP A 22 -17.51 -1.26 -10.57
C ASP A 22 -17.62 0.20 -11.05
N SER A 23 -18.77 0.83 -10.86
CA SER A 23 -19.01 2.22 -11.29
C SER A 23 -18.20 3.27 -10.51
N ALA A 24 -17.66 2.92 -9.35
CA ALA A 24 -16.80 3.80 -8.54
C ALA A 24 -15.31 3.61 -8.87
N GLY A 25 -14.97 2.61 -9.70
CA GLY A 25 -13.58 2.28 -10.05
C GLY A 25 -12.96 1.20 -9.17
N ASN A 26 -13.70 0.66 -8.22
CA ASN A 26 -13.22 -0.36 -7.31
C ASN A 26 -13.18 -1.74 -7.97
N THR A 27 -12.16 -2.53 -7.65
CA THR A 27 -12.09 -3.92 -8.11
C THR A 27 -12.95 -4.79 -7.20
N VAL A 28 -13.89 -5.53 -7.81
CA VAL A 28 -14.88 -6.36 -7.12
C VAL A 28 -14.97 -7.74 -7.76
N TYR A 29 -15.42 -8.73 -6.98
CA TYR A 29 -15.67 -10.07 -7.50
C TYR A 29 -16.78 -10.08 -8.54
N CYS A 30 -16.58 -10.84 -9.64
CA CYS A 30 -17.59 -11.12 -10.65
C CYS A 30 -17.20 -12.40 -11.41
N ALA A 31 -17.89 -13.49 -11.14
CA ALA A 31 -17.60 -14.80 -11.73
C ALA A 31 -17.56 -14.74 -13.28
N GLY A 32 -16.49 -15.26 -13.87
CA GLY A 32 -16.27 -15.30 -15.32
C GLY A 32 -15.81 -13.98 -15.95
N ALA A 33 -15.79 -12.88 -15.19
CA ALA A 33 -15.24 -11.61 -15.68
C ALA A 33 -13.72 -11.60 -15.62
N GLN A 34 -13.09 -10.70 -16.39
CA GLN A 34 -11.65 -10.58 -16.47
C GLN A 34 -11.24 -9.12 -16.51
N VAL A 35 -10.20 -8.76 -15.73
CA VAL A 35 -9.61 -7.42 -15.73
C VAL A 35 -8.14 -7.53 -16.11
N THR A 36 -7.74 -6.81 -17.17
CA THR A 36 -6.32 -6.64 -17.51
C THR A 36 -5.74 -5.46 -16.78
N ARG A 37 -4.56 -5.64 -16.20
CA ARG A 37 -3.76 -4.62 -15.51
C ARG A 37 -2.40 -4.51 -16.15
N SER A 38 -1.71 -3.40 -15.89
CA SER A 38 -0.35 -3.16 -16.34
C SER A 38 0.60 -3.08 -15.16
N GLY A 39 1.77 -3.68 -15.28
CA GLY A 39 2.89 -3.51 -14.36
C GLY A 39 4.05 -2.80 -15.04
N LEU A 40 4.89 -2.18 -14.24
CA LEU A 40 6.15 -1.56 -14.66
C LEU A 40 7.31 -2.23 -13.91
N LEU A 41 8.24 -2.86 -14.64
CA LEU A 41 9.56 -3.15 -14.12
C LEU A 41 10.49 -1.99 -14.48
N LEU A 42 11.04 -1.34 -13.48
CA LEU A 42 12.11 -0.35 -13.60
C LEU A 42 13.44 -0.96 -13.15
N LYS A 43 14.49 -0.85 -13.99
CA LYS A 43 15.87 -1.11 -13.60
C LYS A 43 16.69 0.16 -13.68
N VAL A 44 17.54 0.39 -12.70
CA VAL A 44 18.57 1.42 -12.71
C VAL A 44 19.94 0.76 -12.74
N HIS A 45 20.79 1.17 -13.68
CA HIS A 45 22.17 0.67 -13.82
C HIS A 45 23.16 1.75 -13.44
N ASP A 46 24.19 1.37 -12.66
CA ASP A 46 25.30 2.25 -12.34
C ASP A 46 26.49 2.07 -13.30
N THR A 47 27.47 2.96 -13.19
CA THR A 47 28.72 2.90 -13.96
C THR A 47 29.65 1.77 -13.53
N ASP A 48 29.46 1.18 -12.36
CA ASP A 48 30.27 0.08 -11.83
C ASP A 48 29.71 -1.30 -12.25
N GLY A 49 28.58 -1.34 -12.99
CA GLY A 49 27.99 -2.55 -13.54
C GLY A 49 26.95 -3.22 -12.62
N ASN A 50 26.54 -2.55 -11.54
CA ASN A 50 25.45 -3.05 -10.70
C ASN A 50 24.10 -2.55 -11.21
N ALA A 51 23.02 -3.25 -10.82
CA ALA A 51 21.65 -2.86 -11.11
C ALA A 51 20.75 -3.00 -9.88
N GLY A 52 19.86 -2.03 -9.71
CA GLY A 52 18.73 -2.10 -8.80
C GLY A 52 17.42 -2.18 -9.60
N GLU A 53 16.42 -2.84 -9.04
CA GLU A 53 15.19 -3.09 -9.75
C GLU A 53 13.96 -3.01 -8.84
N PHE A 54 12.84 -2.61 -9.42
CA PHE A 54 11.56 -2.57 -8.74
C PHE A 54 10.41 -2.88 -9.71
N VAL A 55 9.50 -3.74 -9.30
CA VAL A 55 8.25 -3.99 -10.03
C VAL A 55 7.11 -3.30 -9.31
N ASN A 56 6.45 -2.38 -10.01
CA ASN A 56 5.22 -1.73 -9.55
C ASN A 56 4.03 -2.33 -10.31
N LEU A 57 3.14 -3.03 -9.61
CA LEU A 57 1.91 -3.61 -10.17
C LEU A 57 0.76 -2.61 -10.29
N ASP A 58 0.88 -1.43 -9.63
CA ASP A 58 -0.14 -0.39 -9.61
C ASP A 58 0.29 0.86 -10.42
N SER A 59 1.24 0.69 -11.37
CA SER A 59 1.72 1.79 -12.20
C SER A 59 0.72 2.13 -13.28
N ASP A 60 0.05 3.27 -13.15
CA ASP A 60 -0.79 3.82 -14.19
C ASP A 60 0.03 4.53 -15.30
N PRO A 61 -0.59 4.88 -16.46
CA PRO A 61 0.10 5.57 -17.55
C PRO A 61 0.69 6.92 -17.15
N ALA A 62 0.05 7.69 -16.25
CA ALA A 62 0.56 8.99 -15.81
C ALA A 62 1.80 8.83 -14.94
N MET A 63 1.80 7.86 -14.02
CA MET A 63 2.96 7.51 -13.19
C MET A 63 4.11 7.02 -14.05
N THR A 64 3.86 6.15 -15.03
CA THR A 64 4.88 5.65 -15.97
C THR A 64 5.51 6.78 -16.77
N ALA A 65 4.69 7.70 -17.33
CA ALA A 65 5.18 8.85 -18.08
C ALA A 65 6.03 9.79 -17.22
N GLN A 66 5.62 10.03 -15.98
CA GLN A 66 6.40 10.86 -15.05
C GLN A 66 7.69 10.16 -14.62
N THR A 67 7.66 8.84 -14.34
CA THR A 67 8.87 8.05 -14.06
C THR A 67 9.89 8.19 -15.19
N ARG A 68 9.44 8.04 -16.45
CA ARG A 68 10.27 8.24 -17.63
C ARG A 68 10.89 9.64 -17.70
N GLN A 69 10.09 10.68 -17.46
CA GLN A 69 10.55 12.07 -17.48
C GLN A 69 11.60 12.33 -16.39
N ILE A 70 11.40 11.80 -15.19
CA ILE A 70 12.35 11.93 -14.09
C ILE A 70 13.63 11.17 -14.40
N ALA A 71 13.57 9.93 -14.92
CA ALA A 71 14.73 9.11 -15.28
C ALA A 71 15.69 9.86 -16.24
N LEU A 72 15.13 10.52 -17.26
CA LEU A 72 15.93 11.35 -18.19
C LEU A 72 16.72 12.45 -17.48
N SER A 73 16.19 13.03 -16.41
CA SER A 73 16.84 14.12 -15.66
C SER A 73 17.90 13.64 -14.67
N LEU A 74 17.99 12.35 -14.42
CA LEU A 74 18.87 11.76 -13.41
C LEU A 74 20.11 11.07 -13.98
N LEU A 75 20.26 10.97 -15.30
CA LEU A 75 21.45 10.40 -15.92
C LEU A 75 22.71 11.12 -15.45
N GLY A 76 23.77 10.36 -15.14
CA GLY A 76 25.04 10.86 -14.64
C GLY A 76 25.04 11.33 -13.17
N ARG A 77 23.89 11.29 -12.48
CA ARG A 77 23.80 11.63 -11.06
C ARG A 77 24.43 10.51 -10.21
N ASP A 78 24.95 10.87 -9.06
CA ASP A 78 25.47 9.94 -8.06
C ASP A 78 24.34 9.04 -7.53
N VAL A 79 24.50 7.72 -7.63
CA VAL A 79 23.48 6.72 -7.20
C VAL A 79 23.26 6.74 -5.68
N ASP A 80 24.21 7.23 -4.91
CA ASP A 80 24.14 7.27 -3.45
C ASP A 80 23.54 8.59 -2.92
N ALA A 81 23.37 9.62 -3.78
CA ALA A 81 22.82 10.92 -3.42
C ALA A 81 21.27 10.96 -3.38
N ARG A 82 20.61 9.93 -2.82
CA ARG A 82 19.16 9.78 -2.80
C ARG A 82 18.41 10.97 -2.19
N GLU A 83 18.96 11.55 -1.11
CA GLU A 83 18.36 12.74 -0.49
C GLU A 83 18.41 13.97 -1.41
N GLN A 84 19.51 14.18 -2.12
CA GLN A 84 19.64 15.27 -3.07
C GLN A 84 18.71 15.04 -4.31
N ILE A 85 18.63 13.80 -4.78
CA ILE A 85 17.71 13.42 -5.86
C ILE A 85 16.25 13.67 -5.44
N TYR A 86 15.87 13.25 -4.23
CA TYR A 86 14.55 13.50 -3.66
C TYR A 86 14.20 15.01 -3.67
N ASP A 87 15.08 15.86 -3.15
CA ASP A 87 14.86 17.32 -3.08
C ASP A 87 14.75 17.95 -4.46
N ASP A 88 15.68 17.63 -5.36
CA ASP A 88 15.71 18.15 -6.72
C ASP A 88 14.47 17.76 -7.53
N VAL A 89 14.07 16.48 -7.48
CA VAL A 89 12.88 15.97 -8.17
C VAL A 89 11.61 16.62 -7.62
N LYS A 90 11.48 16.72 -6.30
CA LYS A 90 10.37 17.39 -5.64
C LYS A 90 10.24 18.86 -6.11
N ARG A 91 11.34 19.58 -6.18
CA ARG A 91 11.38 20.96 -6.66
C ARG A 91 11.04 21.08 -8.15
N LEU A 92 11.56 20.20 -8.99
CA LEU A 92 11.29 20.19 -10.44
C LEU A 92 9.81 19.92 -10.74
N HIS A 93 9.21 18.98 -10.01
CA HIS A 93 7.83 18.55 -10.23
C HIS A 93 6.80 19.19 -9.27
N ARG A 94 7.14 20.30 -8.61
CA ARG A 94 6.27 20.99 -7.63
C ARG A 94 4.88 21.39 -8.13
N LYS A 95 4.68 21.47 -9.45
CA LYS A 95 3.38 21.83 -10.04
C LYS A 95 2.45 20.63 -10.24
N GLN A 96 3.01 19.43 -10.46
CA GLN A 96 2.25 18.21 -10.75
C GLN A 96 2.34 17.15 -9.63
N GLY A 97 3.19 17.40 -8.60
CA GLY A 97 3.63 16.36 -7.68
C GLY A 97 4.70 15.46 -8.30
N ALA A 98 5.35 14.64 -7.51
CA ALA A 98 6.50 13.83 -7.92
C ALA A 98 6.27 12.32 -7.68
N PHE A 99 5.04 11.84 -7.87
CA PHE A 99 4.66 10.45 -7.57
C PHE A 99 5.41 9.41 -8.42
N GLY A 100 5.79 9.73 -9.66
CA GLY A 100 6.61 8.86 -10.51
C GLY A 100 8.04 8.66 -10.00
N HIS A 101 8.53 9.52 -9.08
CA HIS A 101 9.82 9.33 -8.41
C HIS A 101 9.86 8.08 -7.54
N SER A 102 8.73 7.65 -7.01
CA SER A 102 8.67 6.48 -6.13
C SER A 102 9.30 5.24 -6.73
N ASN A 103 9.03 4.96 -8.01
CA ASN A 103 9.61 3.81 -8.71
C ASN A 103 11.15 3.89 -8.76
N ILE A 104 11.69 5.08 -9.01
CA ILE A 104 13.14 5.32 -9.11
C ILE A 104 13.81 5.23 -7.75
N ASP A 105 13.25 5.87 -6.73
CA ASP A 105 13.80 5.84 -5.38
C ASP A 105 13.85 4.43 -4.82
N ILE A 106 12.79 3.63 -5.00
CA ILE A 106 12.76 2.24 -4.56
C ILE A 106 13.83 1.40 -5.27
N ALA A 107 13.99 1.58 -6.60
CA ALA A 107 15.04 0.90 -7.35
C ALA A 107 16.46 1.34 -6.95
N LEU A 108 16.66 2.61 -6.58
CA LEU A 108 17.93 3.11 -6.04
C LEU A 108 18.23 2.55 -4.64
N TRP A 109 17.22 2.34 -3.82
CA TRP A 109 17.39 1.64 -2.54
C TRP A 109 17.72 0.15 -2.74
N ASP A 110 17.09 -0.51 -3.71
CA ASP A 110 17.43 -1.88 -4.09
C ASP A 110 18.89 -1.98 -4.54
N LEU A 111 19.33 -1.07 -5.43
CA LEU A 111 20.72 -0.95 -5.86
C LEU A 111 21.68 -0.79 -4.67
N ALA A 112 21.35 0.11 -3.76
CA ALA A 112 22.17 0.36 -2.58
C ALA A 112 22.32 -0.90 -1.70
N GLY A 113 21.21 -1.61 -1.47
CA GLY A 113 21.22 -2.86 -0.72
C GLY A 113 22.04 -3.96 -1.40
N LYS A 114 21.89 -4.13 -2.73
CA LYS A 114 22.67 -5.08 -3.54
C LYS A 114 24.18 -4.76 -3.51
N ARG A 115 24.54 -3.49 -3.66
CA ARG A 115 25.95 -3.03 -3.54
C ARG A 115 26.54 -3.24 -2.15
N ALA A 116 25.74 -3.05 -1.10
CA ALA A 116 26.16 -3.26 0.29
C ALA A 116 26.10 -4.73 0.73
N GLY A 117 25.53 -5.63 -0.08
CA GLY A 117 25.34 -7.03 0.27
C GLY A 117 24.34 -7.27 1.41
N MET A 118 23.37 -6.37 1.63
CA MET A 118 22.41 -6.46 2.72
C MET A 118 20.99 -6.00 2.31
N PRO A 119 19.95 -6.45 3.01
CA PRO A 119 18.58 -6.00 2.73
C PRO A 119 18.38 -4.53 3.13
N VAL A 120 17.43 -3.86 2.46
CA VAL A 120 17.18 -2.42 2.64
C VAL A 120 16.80 -2.08 4.09
N ASN A 121 16.01 -2.93 4.76
CA ASN A 121 15.66 -2.68 6.16
C ASN A 121 16.87 -2.56 7.07
N LYS A 122 17.95 -3.31 6.79
CA LYS A 122 19.21 -3.21 7.55
C LYS A 122 19.98 -1.92 7.25
N LEU A 123 19.96 -1.45 6.00
CA LEU A 123 20.52 -0.14 5.65
C LEU A 123 19.80 1.01 6.35
N LEU A 124 18.48 0.85 6.57
CA LEU A 124 17.64 1.82 7.27
C LEU A 124 17.70 1.74 8.80
N GLY A 125 18.49 0.79 9.36
CA GLY A 125 18.69 0.64 10.79
C GLY A 125 18.13 -0.65 11.39
N GLY A 126 17.14 -1.30 10.75
CA GLY A 126 16.62 -2.62 11.09
C GLY A 126 16.00 -2.73 12.49
N TYR A 127 14.68 -2.76 12.58
CA TYR A 127 13.96 -2.86 13.86
C TYR A 127 13.41 -4.26 14.12
N ARG A 128 12.84 -4.89 13.06
CA ARG A 128 12.19 -6.23 13.16
C ARG A 128 12.43 -7.09 11.91
N THR A 129 12.16 -8.39 12.00
CA THR A 129 12.34 -9.36 10.90
C THR A 129 11.03 -10.06 10.52
N THR A 130 9.97 -9.85 11.30
CA THR A 130 8.60 -10.29 11.04
C THR A 130 7.65 -9.12 11.27
N LEU A 131 6.54 -9.09 10.55
CA LEU A 131 5.54 -8.04 10.60
C LEU A 131 4.17 -8.66 10.87
N PRO A 132 3.50 -8.31 11.99
CA PRO A 132 2.08 -8.64 12.14
C PRO A 132 1.33 -8.19 10.89
N ALA A 133 0.41 -9.02 10.38
CA ALA A 133 -0.29 -8.73 9.15
C ALA A 133 -1.81 -8.76 9.32
N TYR A 134 -2.50 -7.96 8.50
CA TYR A 134 -3.95 -8.04 8.37
C TYR A 134 -4.34 -8.38 6.93
N VAL A 135 -5.46 -9.07 6.79
CA VAL A 135 -6.12 -9.24 5.50
C VAL A 135 -6.97 -8.00 5.21
N SER A 136 -6.73 -7.37 4.07
CA SER A 136 -7.53 -6.28 3.51
C SER A 136 -8.41 -6.83 2.40
N THR A 137 -9.73 -6.77 2.55
CA THR A 137 -10.66 -7.39 1.59
C THR A 137 -10.72 -6.64 0.26
N PHE A 138 -11.14 -7.30 -0.81
CA PHE A 138 -11.74 -6.59 -1.94
C PHE A 138 -12.99 -5.85 -1.48
N HIS A 139 -13.42 -4.87 -2.28
CA HIS A 139 -14.67 -4.16 -2.03
C HIS A 139 -15.87 -5.09 -2.10
N GLY A 140 -16.90 -4.75 -1.32
CA GLY A 140 -18.17 -5.44 -1.33
C GLY A 140 -18.79 -5.44 -2.73
N ASP A 141 -19.31 -6.57 -3.14
CA ASP A 141 -19.91 -6.79 -4.46
C ASP A 141 -21.41 -7.15 -4.36
N ARG A 142 -22.04 -7.37 -5.53
CA ARG A 142 -23.42 -7.86 -5.65
C ARG A 142 -23.48 -9.15 -6.49
N ASN A 143 -22.35 -9.85 -6.62
CA ASN A 143 -22.14 -10.93 -7.56
C ASN A 143 -21.90 -12.29 -6.86
N GLY A 144 -22.06 -12.35 -5.54
CA GLY A 144 -21.94 -13.58 -4.75
C GLY A 144 -20.55 -13.83 -4.16
N GLY A 145 -19.66 -12.83 -4.16
CA GLY A 145 -18.43 -12.81 -3.38
C GLY A 145 -18.66 -12.21 -1.99
N LEU A 146 -18.11 -11.02 -1.73
CA LEU A 146 -18.35 -10.25 -0.50
C LEU A 146 -19.68 -9.45 -0.62
N SER A 147 -20.79 -10.16 -0.81
CA SER A 147 -22.08 -9.58 -1.21
C SER A 147 -23.04 -9.32 -0.06
N SER A 148 -22.69 -9.74 1.17
CA SER A 148 -23.49 -9.52 2.37
C SER A 148 -22.61 -9.45 3.62
N LYS A 149 -23.16 -8.96 4.73
CA LYS A 149 -22.46 -8.92 6.02
C LYS A 149 -22.06 -10.33 6.52
N GLU A 150 -22.86 -11.34 6.19
CA GLU A 150 -22.54 -12.75 6.51
C GLU A 150 -21.31 -13.20 5.73
N ALA A 151 -21.21 -12.86 4.43
CA ALA A 151 -20.07 -13.22 3.59
C ALA A 151 -18.76 -12.57 4.10
N PHE A 152 -18.81 -11.32 4.56
CA PHE A 152 -17.64 -10.68 5.20
C PHE A 152 -17.26 -11.38 6.52
N ALA A 153 -18.22 -11.71 7.35
CA ALA A 153 -17.98 -12.38 8.63
C ALA A 153 -17.45 -13.81 8.45
N ASP A 154 -17.99 -14.57 7.50
CA ASP A 154 -17.51 -15.91 7.16
C ASP A 154 -16.07 -15.85 6.66
N TYR A 155 -15.73 -14.87 5.80
CA TYR A 155 -14.36 -14.68 5.34
C TYR A 155 -13.40 -14.25 6.46
N ALA A 156 -13.85 -13.42 7.38
CA ALA A 156 -13.04 -13.07 8.58
C ALA A 156 -12.74 -14.31 9.44
N GLU A 157 -13.71 -15.24 9.60
CA GLU A 157 -13.46 -16.52 10.27
C GLU A 157 -12.50 -17.43 9.51
N GLU A 158 -12.58 -17.48 8.18
CA GLU A 158 -11.60 -18.18 7.34
C GLU A 158 -10.19 -17.62 7.55
N CYS A 159 -10.03 -16.27 7.54
CA CYS A 159 -8.75 -15.61 7.81
C CYS A 159 -8.23 -15.88 9.23
N LEU A 160 -9.11 -15.86 10.24
CA LEU A 160 -8.74 -16.23 11.60
C LEU A 160 -8.24 -17.68 11.69
N ALA A 161 -8.85 -18.61 10.95
CA ALA A 161 -8.42 -20.01 10.89
C ALA A 161 -7.07 -20.19 10.20
N LEU A 162 -6.69 -19.30 9.28
CA LEU A 162 -5.35 -19.23 8.66
C LEU A 162 -4.28 -18.66 9.60
N GLY A 163 -4.66 -18.09 10.73
CA GLY A 163 -3.73 -17.52 11.72
C GLY A 163 -3.77 -16.00 11.84
N HIS A 164 -4.51 -15.29 10.98
CA HIS A 164 -4.60 -13.83 11.08
C HIS A 164 -5.18 -13.36 12.40
N ARG A 165 -4.68 -12.21 12.88
CA ARG A 165 -5.13 -11.55 14.11
C ARG A 165 -5.72 -10.17 13.84
N ALA A 166 -5.80 -9.79 12.57
CA ALA A 166 -6.38 -8.51 12.15
C ALA A 166 -7.04 -8.63 10.78
N PHE A 167 -8.13 -7.89 10.56
CA PHE A 167 -8.96 -7.95 9.35
C PHE A 167 -9.55 -6.59 9.01
N LYS A 168 -9.39 -6.13 7.76
CA LYS A 168 -9.94 -4.87 7.26
C LYS A 168 -11.04 -5.11 6.25
N ILE A 169 -12.16 -4.46 6.49
CA ILE A 169 -13.33 -4.44 5.61
C ILE A 169 -13.18 -3.27 4.62
N HIS A 170 -13.35 -3.54 3.31
CA HIS A 170 -13.77 -2.54 2.35
C HIS A 170 -15.26 -2.72 2.06
N GLY A 171 -16.05 -1.67 2.28
CA GLY A 171 -17.50 -1.74 2.13
C GLY A 171 -17.96 -1.71 0.66
N TRP A 172 -19.22 -1.33 0.46
CA TRP A 172 -19.83 -1.27 -0.87
C TRP A 172 -19.78 0.16 -1.44
N SER A 173 -19.55 0.28 -2.74
CA SER A 173 -19.48 1.57 -3.46
C SER A 173 -20.76 2.43 -3.37
N ALA A 174 -21.88 1.85 -2.95
CA ALA A 174 -23.11 2.60 -2.73
C ALA A 174 -23.07 3.58 -1.56
N GLY A 175 -22.19 3.34 -0.58
CA GLY A 175 -22.06 4.15 0.64
C GLY A 175 -23.35 4.20 1.47
N ASP A 176 -24.15 3.11 1.50
CA ASP A 176 -25.34 3.04 2.36
C ASP A 176 -24.92 2.86 3.81
N ARG A 177 -25.06 3.91 4.61
CA ARG A 177 -24.63 3.92 6.00
C ARG A 177 -25.24 2.83 6.88
N ARG A 178 -26.46 2.35 6.58
CA ARG A 178 -27.13 1.31 7.39
C ARG A 178 -26.56 -0.05 7.07
N GLU A 179 -26.29 -0.30 5.79
CA GLU A 179 -25.67 -1.54 5.33
C GLU A 179 -24.24 -1.62 5.85
N GLU A 180 -23.46 -0.54 5.74
CA GLU A 180 -22.07 -0.45 6.27
C GLU A 180 -22.04 -0.68 7.79
N ALA A 181 -22.89 0.01 8.55
CA ALA A 181 -22.97 -0.16 10.00
C ALA A 181 -23.40 -1.58 10.39
N ALA A 182 -24.34 -2.18 9.68
CA ALA A 182 -24.77 -3.55 9.94
C ALA A 182 -23.67 -4.57 9.64
N ASN A 183 -22.84 -4.33 8.61
CA ASN A 183 -21.68 -5.14 8.29
C ASN A 183 -20.63 -5.07 9.41
N VAL A 184 -20.25 -3.84 9.79
CA VAL A 184 -19.31 -3.55 10.88
C VAL A 184 -19.69 -4.31 12.17
N LEU A 185 -20.94 -4.16 12.62
CA LEU A 185 -21.41 -4.82 13.86
C LEU A 185 -21.46 -6.33 13.73
N HIS A 186 -21.87 -6.86 12.57
CA HIS A 186 -21.96 -8.31 12.37
C HIS A 186 -20.60 -9.00 12.33
N VAL A 187 -19.59 -8.38 11.68
CA VAL A 187 -18.21 -8.90 11.69
C VAL A 187 -17.63 -8.83 13.12
N ALA A 188 -17.87 -7.72 13.84
CA ALA A 188 -17.43 -7.59 15.23
C ALA A 188 -18.07 -8.64 16.16
N GLU A 189 -19.35 -8.95 15.99
CA GLU A 189 -20.04 -10.00 16.74
C GLU A 189 -19.40 -11.38 16.53
N ARG A 190 -18.92 -11.66 15.29
CA ARG A 190 -18.37 -12.96 14.93
C ARG A 190 -16.91 -13.17 15.34
N VAL A 191 -16.06 -12.15 15.22
CA VAL A 191 -14.61 -12.29 15.39
C VAL A 191 -13.94 -11.20 16.24
N GLY A 192 -14.66 -10.15 16.66
CA GLY A 192 -14.08 -8.98 17.32
C GLY A 192 -13.42 -9.21 18.67
N ASP A 193 -13.70 -10.34 19.33
CA ASP A 193 -13.02 -10.78 20.55
C ASP A 193 -11.67 -11.49 20.29
N ARG A 194 -11.36 -11.79 19.02
CA ARG A 194 -10.21 -12.59 18.58
C ARG A 194 -9.33 -11.92 17.52
N MET A 195 -9.81 -10.84 16.92
CA MET A 195 -9.12 -10.10 15.85
C MET A 195 -9.27 -8.59 16.06
N ASP A 196 -8.22 -7.83 15.78
CA ASP A 196 -8.32 -6.39 15.57
C ASP A 196 -9.04 -6.13 14.25
N LEU A 197 -10.11 -5.35 14.29
CA LEU A 197 -10.93 -5.04 13.13
C LEU A 197 -10.68 -3.62 12.63
N MET A 198 -10.65 -3.45 11.33
CA MET A 198 -10.48 -2.16 10.66
C MET A 198 -11.58 -1.97 9.62
N LEU A 199 -11.99 -0.72 9.46
CA LEU A 199 -12.93 -0.35 8.42
C LEU A 199 -12.34 0.72 7.51
N ASP A 200 -12.43 0.47 6.21
CA ASP A 200 -12.11 1.42 5.15
C ASP A 200 -13.30 1.51 4.19
N PRO A 201 -14.15 2.53 4.31
CA PRO A 201 -15.26 2.75 3.35
C PRO A 201 -14.78 3.21 1.97
N ALA A 202 -13.48 3.26 1.72
CA ALA A 202 -12.89 3.69 0.44
C ALA A 202 -13.42 5.04 -0.05
N CYS A 203 -13.56 6.00 0.85
CA CYS A 203 -14.08 7.35 0.55
C CYS A 203 -15.52 7.36 -0.03
N GLU A 204 -16.39 6.42 0.33
CA GLU A 204 -17.73 6.34 -0.28
C GLU A 204 -18.83 7.07 0.49
N LEU A 205 -18.61 7.45 1.77
CA LEU A 205 -19.64 8.09 2.57
C LEU A 205 -19.79 9.57 2.21
N ARG A 206 -21.03 9.96 1.87
CA ARG A 206 -21.31 11.23 1.21
C ARG A 206 -21.37 12.43 2.13
N THR A 207 -21.75 12.22 3.40
CA THR A 207 -21.94 13.29 4.36
C THR A 207 -21.25 13.01 5.68
N PHE A 208 -20.97 14.06 6.43
CA PHE A 208 -20.47 13.93 7.80
C PHE A 208 -21.41 13.10 8.69
N ALA A 209 -22.74 13.25 8.51
CA ALA A 209 -23.72 12.47 9.25
C ALA A 209 -23.68 10.99 8.94
N ASP A 210 -23.39 10.61 7.69
CA ASP A 210 -23.24 9.21 7.30
C ASP A 210 -21.94 8.62 7.89
N ALA A 211 -20.83 9.35 7.78
CA ALA A 211 -19.57 8.93 8.36
C ALA A 211 -19.65 8.78 9.89
N LEU A 212 -20.29 9.71 10.56
CA LEU A 212 -20.51 9.61 12.02
C LEU A 212 -21.42 8.43 12.39
N TYR A 213 -22.45 8.13 11.58
CA TYR A 213 -23.34 6.99 11.81
C TYR A 213 -22.59 5.66 11.75
N VAL A 214 -21.75 5.48 10.71
CA VAL A 214 -20.92 4.27 10.54
C VAL A 214 -19.81 4.21 11.60
N GLY A 215 -19.16 5.34 11.88
CA GLY A 215 -18.12 5.41 12.92
C GLY A 215 -18.61 5.04 14.31
N ARG A 216 -19.88 5.34 14.64
CA ARG A 216 -20.49 4.87 15.91
C ARG A 216 -20.69 3.35 15.97
N ALA A 217 -20.90 2.71 14.82
CA ALA A 217 -20.89 1.24 14.77
C ALA A 217 -19.46 0.71 14.95
N CYS A 218 -18.44 1.41 14.46
CA CYS A 218 -17.05 1.07 14.77
C CYS A 218 -16.74 1.21 16.26
N ASP A 219 -17.23 2.27 16.93
CA ASP A 219 -17.11 2.43 18.39
C ASP A 219 -17.74 1.26 19.15
N GLU A 220 -18.96 0.86 18.76
CA GLU A 220 -19.69 -0.26 19.37
C GLU A 220 -18.99 -1.60 19.12
N GLY A 221 -18.44 -1.80 17.91
CA GLY A 221 -17.71 -3.01 17.52
C GLY A 221 -16.25 -3.06 17.99
N GLY A 222 -15.72 -2.00 18.62
CA GLY A 222 -14.34 -1.95 19.12
C GLY A 222 -13.28 -1.97 18.03
N TYR A 223 -13.50 -1.27 16.92
CA TYR A 223 -12.60 -1.25 15.77
C TYR A 223 -11.26 -0.58 16.11
N PHE A 224 -10.17 -1.13 15.57
CA PHE A 224 -8.80 -0.63 15.75
C PHE A 224 -8.57 0.69 15.01
N TRP A 225 -9.12 0.84 13.80
CA TRP A 225 -9.23 2.13 13.13
C TRP A 225 -10.42 2.21 12.18
N TYR A 226 -10.75 3.47 11.83
CA TYR A 226 -11.71 3.86 10.80
C TYR A 226 -10.99 4.76 9.78
N GLU A 227 -10.85 4.29 8.53
CA GLU A 227 -9.98 4.87 7.49
C GLU A 227 -10.79 5.70 6.50
N ASP A 228 -10.26 6.87 6.13
CA ASP A 228 -10.67 7.79 5.03
C ASP A 228 -12.17 7.69 4.61
N PRO A 229 -13.15 7.96 5.50
CA PRO A 229 -14.56 7.64 5.25
C PRO A 229 -15.25 8.56 4.23
N PHE A 230 -14.72 9.76 3.99
CA PHE A 230 -15.43 10.78 3.25
C PHE A 230 -15.22 10.73 1.74
N ARG A 231 -16.29 10.98 0.98
CA ARG A 231 -16.27 11.02 -0.50
C ARG A 231 -15.44 12.17 -1.10
N ASP A 232 -14.80 12.97 -0.30
CA ASP A 232 -13.83 13.98 -0.72
C ASP A 232 -12.43 13.41 -1.05
N GLY A 233 -12.28 12.10 -1.02
CA GLY A 233 -10.99 11.42 -1.23
C GLY A 233 -10.08 11.49 -0.01
N GLY A 234 -10.61 11.66 1.21
CA GLY A 234 -9.83 11.75 2.43
C GLY A 234 -9.10 13.08 2.61
N PHE A 235 -9.45 14.16 1.90
CA PHE A 235 -8.72 15.43 1.94
C PHE A 235 -9.16 16.40 3.04
N SER A 236 -10.41 16.30 3.53
CA SER A 236 -10.95 17.27 4.49
C SER A 236 -10.40 17.08 5.90
N ARG A 237 -9.29 17.75 6.22
CA ARG A 237 -8.74 17.76 7.58
C ARG A 237 -9.76 18.26 8.62
N HIS A 238 -10.62 19.23 8.26
CA HIS A 238 -11.67 19.72 9.15
C HIS A 238 -12.68 18.63 9.49
N ALA A 239 -13.17 17.86 8.48
CA ALA A 239 -14.16 16.82 8.70
C ALA A 239 -13.58 15.67 9.51
N HIS A 240 -12.36 15.21 9.18
CA HIS A 240 -11.68 14.15 9.92
C HIS A 240 -11.39 14.54 11.38
N ARG A 241 -10.86 15.77 11.63
CA ARG A 241 -10.68 16.27 13.00
C ARG A 241 -11.98 16.28 13.79
N LYS A 242 -13.08 16.76 13.18
CA LYS A 242 -14.38 16.77 13.82
C LYS A 242 -14.89 15.36 14.11
N LEU A 243 -14.69 14.43 13.19
CA LEU A 243 -15.06 13.03 13.35
C LEU A 243 -14.28 12.39 14.49
N ARG A 244 -12.95 12.55 14.51
CA ARG A 244 -12.03 12.11 15.55
C ARG A 244 -12.43 12.60 16.95
N GLN A 245 -12.97 13.82 17.07
CA GLN A 245 -13.46 14.37 18.35
C GLN A 245 -14.79 13.75 18.84
N MET A 246 -15.51 13.04 17.97
CA MET A 246 -16.86 12.50 18.24
C MET A 246 -16.90 10.98 18.33
N LEU A 247 -15.82 10.31 17.97
CA LEU A 247 -15.67 8.86 18.00
C LEU A 247 -14.61 8.44 19.01
N ALA A 248 -14.76 7.23 19.56
CA ALA A 248 -13.73 6.55 20.35
C ALA A 248 -12.76 5.78 19.44
N THR A 249 -13.25 5.27 18.32
CA THR A 249 -12.43 4.56 17.31
C THR A 249 -11.40 5.51 16.70
N PRO A 250 -10.11 5.15 16.71
CA PRO A 250 -9.06 5.95 16.10
C PRO A 250 -9.29 6.17 14.59
N ILE A 251 -8.90 7.34 14.10
CA ILE A 251 -9.00 7.70 12.67
C ILE A 251 -7.66 7.47 11.99
N LEU A 252 -7.66 6.70 10.93
CA LEU A 252 -6.56 6.60 9.96
C LEU A 252 -6.88 7.49 8.76
N MET A 253 -5.95 8.37 8.39
CA MET A 253 -6.16 9.32 7.29
C MET A 253 -4.90 9.45 6.44
N GLY A 254 -5.11 9.70 5.16
CA GLY A 254 -4.04 10.20 4.31
C GLY A 254 -3.59 9.28 3.20
N GLU A 255 -4.34 8.26 2.80
CA GLU A 255 -4.01 7.44 1.64
C GLU A 255 -3.82 8.29 0.38
N HIS A 256 -4.70 9.27 0.15
CA HIS A 256 -4.65 10.13 -1.03
C HIS A 256 -3.88 11.45 -0.82
N ILE A 257 -3.43 11.75 0.39
CA ILE A 257 -2.60 12.92 0.71
C ILE A 257 -1.14 12.56 0.46
N ARG A 258 -0.49 13.26 -0.46
CA ARG A 258 0.87 12.96 -0.90
C ARG A 258 1.90 13.91 -0.30
N GLY A 259 3.05 13.33 0.08
CA GLY A 259 4.25 14.08 0.46
C GLY A 259 4.30 14.54 1.91
N LEU A 260 5.52 14.82 2.34
CA LEU A 260 5.87 15.10 3.74
C LEU A 260 5.09 16.29 4.33
N GLU A 261 5.03 17.42 3.61
CA GLU A 261 4.42 18.65 4.12
C GLU A 261 2.90 18.50 4.31
N ALA A 262 2.24 17.85 3.35
CA ALA A 262 0.79 17.65 3.44
C ALA A 262 0.42 16.67 4.58
N LYS A 263 1.28 15.67 4.86
CA LYS A 263 1.14 14.79 6.03
C LYS A 263 1.40 15.57 7.32
N ALA A 264 2.43 16.44 7.37
CA ALA A 264 2.70 17.32 8.50
C ALA A 264 1.49 18.22 8.82
N ASP A 265 0.89 18.83 7.80
CA ASP A 265 -0.33 19.63 7.94
C ASP A 265 -1.52 18.81 8.46
N THR A 266 -1.61 17.54 8.11
CA THR A 266 -2.67 16.63 8.60
C THR A 266 -2.48 16.32 10.09
N ILE A 267 -1.26 16.06 10.50
CA ILE A 267 -0.89 15.82 11.91
C ILE A 267 -1.14 17.09 12.74
N THR A 268 -0.63 18.24 12.29
CA THR A 268 -0.78 19.51 13.03
C THR A 268 -2.22 20.01 13.09
N ALA A 269 -3.05 19.62 12.12
CA ALA A 269 -4.50 19.87 12.16
C ALA A 269 -5.24 18.94 13.13
N GLU A 270 -4.56 17.99 13.78
CA GLU A 270 -5.16 16.97 14.65
C GLU A 270 -6.25 16.13 13.96
N ALA A 271 -6.06 15.88 12.64
CA ALA A 271 -7.07 15.23 11.82
C ALA A 271 -7.01 13.71 11.86
N THR A 272 -5.93 13.12 12.40
CA THR A 272 -5.67 11.69 12.36
C THR A 272 -5.06 11.17 13.66
N ASP A 273 -5.24 9.89 13.95
CA ASP A 273 -4.58 9.14 15.02
C ASP A 273 -3.47 8.25 14.48
N PHE A 274 -3.62 7.75 13.25
CA PHE A 274 -2.60 7.05 12.48
C PHE A 274 -2.34 7.77 11.16
N VAL A 275 -1.11 7.72 10.65
CA VAL A 275 -0.75 8.36 9.37
C VAL A 275 -0.58 7.30 8.29
N ARG A 276 -1.41 7.33 7.25
CA ARG A 276 -1.26 6.43 6.11
C ARG A 276 -0.03 6.80 5.29
N VAL A 277 0.83 5.82 4.95
CA VAL A 277 2.02 6.00 4.10
C VAL A 277 2.08 4.92 3.03
N ASN A 278 2.67 5.25 1.88
CA ASN A 278 2.85 4.27 0.80
C ASN A 278 4.15 4.56 0.04
N PRO A 279 5.17 3.69 0.10
CA PRO A 279 6.42 3.88 -0.64
C PRO A 279 6.21 4.10 -2.15
N THR A 280 5.17 3.51 -2.75
CA THR A 280 4.90 3.69 -4.19
C THR A 280 4.29 5.04 -4.53
N LEU A 281 3.84 5.82 -3.55
CA LEU A 281 3.13 7.09 -3.74
C LEU A 281 3.75 8.28 -3.00
N ASP A 282 4.46 8.05 -1.90
CA ASP A 282 5.07 9.09 -1.06
C ASP A 282 6.55 9.35 -1.41
N MET A 283 6.88 9.35 -2.70
CA MET A 283 8.22 9.58 -3.22
C MET A 283 9.25 8.53 -2.77
N GLY A 284 8.84 7.26 -2.73
CA GLY A 284 9.71 6.13 -2.45
C GLY A 284 9.91 5.84 -0.96
N ILE A 285 10.91 5.02 -0.69
CA ILE A 285 11.34 4.68 0.67
C ILE A 285 11.88 5.93 1.37
N THR A 286 12.63 6.79 0.66
CA THR A 286 13.17 8.04 1.20
C THR A 286 12.05 8.95 1.75
N GLY A 287 10.99 9.18 0.98
CA GLY A 287 9.86 10.00 1.41
C GLY A 287 9.07 9.35 2.54
N THR A 288 8.81 8.04 2.46
CA THR A 288 8.11 7.28 3.49
C THR A 288 8.82 7.34 4.85
N MET A 289 10.15 7.18 4.87
CA MET A 289 10.92 7.26 6.12
C MET A 289 10.87 8.64 6.76
N LYS A 290 10.86 9.73 5.95
CA LYS A 290 10.67 11.09 6.47
C LYS A 290 9.30 11.26 7.15
N ILE A 291 8.24 10.72 6.56
CA ILE A 291 6.88 10.75 7.13
C ILE A 291 6.82 9.90 8.40
N ALA A 292 7.42 8.71 8.39
CA ALA A 292 7.44 7.83 9.56
C ALA A 292 8.14 8.47 10.77
N HIS A 293 9.30 9.11 10.58
CA HIS A 293 10.02 9.80 11.66
C HIS A 293 9.26 11.07 12.12
N LEU A 294 8.59 11.78 11.21
CA LEU A 294 7.72 12.89 11.58
C LEU A 294 6.57 12.42 12.48
N ALA A 295 5.86 11.36 12.09
CA ALA A 295 4.77 10.79 12.87
C ALA A 295 5.27 10.32 14.25
N GLU A 296 6.41 9.62 14.31
CA GLU A 296 7.05 9.19 15.55
C GLU A 296 7.33 10.36 16.51
N ALA A 297 7.82 11.49 15.98
CA ALA A 297 8.09 12.69 16.78
C ALA A 297 6.81 13.31 17.39
N HIS A 298 5.65 13.04 16.80
CA HIS A 298 4.34 13.44 17.31
C HIS A 298 3.65 12.35 18.15
N GLY A 299 4.31 11.22 18.41
CA GLY A 299 3.74 10.08 19.14
C GLY A 299 2.70 9.29 18.36
N LEU A 300 2.72 9.38 17.03
CA LEU A 300 1.80 8.70 16.14
C LEU A 300 2.48 7.52 15.43
N ASP A 301 1.71 6.50 15.13
CA ASP A 301 2.13 5.41 14.28
C ASP A 301 1.80 5.70 12.81
N VAL A 302 2.55 5.05 11.91
CA VAL A 302 2.27 5.04 10.48
C VAL A 302 1.75 3.66 10.08
N GLU A 303 0.73 3.64 9.21
CA GLU A 303 0.20 2.41 8.65
C GLU A 303 0.47 2.37 7.14
N PHE A 304 1.10 1.27 6.70
CA PHE A 304 1.52 1.13 5.30
C PHE A 304 0.34 0.71 4.43
N HIS A 305 0.10 1.47 3.36
CA HIS A 305 -0.87 1.11 2.34
C HIS A 305 -0.26 0.16 1.32
N GLY A 306 -1.02 -0.88 0.99
CA GLY A 306 -0.65 -1.86 -0.01
C GLY A 306 0.41 -2.86 0.46
N CYS A 307 0.65 -3.85 -0.36
CA CYS A 307 1.63 -4.90 -0.12
C CYS A 307 2.77 -4.84 -1.14
N GLY A 308 3.92 -5.38 -0.74
CA GLY A 308 5.09 -5.48 -1.61
C GLY A 308 6.41 -5.46 -0.83
N PRO A 309 7.52 -5.80 -1.49
CA PRO A 309 8.81 -5.86 -0.82
C PRO A 309 9.29 -4.50 -0.31
N SER A 310 8.98 -3.39 -0.98
CA SER A 310 9.32 -2.04 -0.51
C SER A 310 8.62 -1.67 0.80
N GLN A 311 7.33 -2.05 0.95
CA GLN A 311 6.56 -1.86 2.17
C GLN A 311 7.14 -2.71 3.31
N ARG A 312 7.42 -4.02 3.08
CA ARG A 312 8.02 -4.89 4.11
C ARG A 312 9.38 -4.37 4.56
N GLN A 313 10.24 -3.93 3.63
CA GLN A 313 11.56 -3.41 3.95
C GLN A 313 11.48 -2.11 4.78
N ALA A 314 10.66 -1.14 4.37
CA ALA A 314 10.53 0.13 5.06
C ALA A 314 9.86 -0.04 6.45
N MET A 315 8.77 -0.80 6.53
CA MET A 315 8.07 -1.06 7.79
C MET A 315 8.94 -1.81 8.81
N ALA A 316 9.78 -2.74 8.34
CA ALA A 316 10.70 -3.49 9.19
C ALA A 316 11.84 -2.65 9.77
N ALA A 317 12.06 -1.44 9.28
CA ALA A 317 13.10 -0.55 9.76
C ALA A 317 12.65 0.41 10.88
N ILE A 318 11.35 0.55 11.11
CA ILE A 318 10.77 1.51 12.06
C ILE A 318 10.06 0.83 13.23
N ARG A 319 9.93 1.57 14.34
CA ARG A 319 9.21 1.12 15.54
C ARG A 319 7.71 1.36 15.43
N ASN A 320 7.33 2.51 14.90
CA ASN A 320 5.98 3.07 14.94
C ASN A 320 5.11 2.63 13.75
N ALA A 321 4.90 1.32 13.60
CA ALA A 321 3.92 0.74 12.68
C ALA A 321 3.37 -0.56 13.29
N ASN A 322 2.08 -0.83 13.09
CA ASN A 322 1.37 -1.93 13.74
C ASN A 322 1.24 -3.14 12.82
N TYR A 323 0.59 -3.00 11.68
CA TYR A 323 0.22 -4.11 10.81
C TYR A 323 0.67 -3.91 9.37
N TYR A 324 1.14 -5.00 8.76
CA TYR A 324 1.42 -5.08 7.32
C TYR A 324 0.13 -5.47 6.58
N GLU A 325 -0.18 -4.76 5.51
CA GLU A 325 -1.38 -4.98 4.71
C GLU A 325 -1.18 -6.09 3.66
N LEU A 326 -1.97 -7.17 3.74
CA LEU A 326 -2.15 -8.12 2.65
C LEU A 326 -3.37 -7.69 1.82
N THR A 327 -3.15 -6.98 0.73
CA THR A 327 -4.19 -6.32 -0.07
C THR A 327 -4.12 -6.71 -1.55
N LEU A 328 -5.21 -6.86 -2.26
CA LEU A 328 -6.59 -7.08 -1.82
C LEU A 328 -6.86 -8.58 -1.83
N CYS A 329 -7.66 -9.05 -0.89
CA CYS A 329 -7.99 -10.47 -0.76
C CYS A 329 -9.50 -10.72 -0.80
N ALA A 330 -9.91 -11.87 -1.31
CA ALA A 330 -11.31 -12.30 -1.34
C ALA A 330 -11.44 -13.81 -1.10
N PRO A 331 -12.61 -14.27 -0.63
CA PRO A 331 -12.91 -15.69 -0.57
C PRO A 331 -12.66 -16.34 -1.94
N ARG A 332 -12.10 -17.55 -1.97
CA ARG A 332 -11.79 -18.35 -3.17
C ARG A 332 -10.69 -17.79 -4.08
N LEU A 333 -10.44 -16.48 -4.09
CA LEU A 333 -9.40 -15.86 -4.92
C LEU A 333 -8.07 -15.67 -4.19
N GLY A 334 -8.11 -15.66 -2.85
CA GLY A 334 -6.97 -15.24 -2.05
C GLY A 334 -6.53 -13.81 -2.42
N ASN A 335 -5.24 -13.61 -2.62
CA ASN A 335 -4.66 -12.40 -3.22
C ASN A 335 -4.21 -12.73 -4.65
N PRO A 336 -4.96 -12.33 -5.69
CA PRO A 336 -4.74 -12.76 -7.08
C PRO A 336 -3.59 -12.00 -7.77
N LYS A 337 -2.48 -11.77 -7.08
CA LYS A 337 -1.30 -11.13 -7.69
C LYS A 337 -0.69 -12.03 -8.77
N PRO A 338 -0.11 -11.44 -9.84
CA PRO A 338 0.57 -12.22 -10.86
C PRO A 338 1.82 -12.89 -10.27
N PRO A 339 2.28 -14.03 -10.81
CA PRO A 339 3.44 -14.80 -10.31
C PRO A 339 4.76 -14.13 -10.73
N ILE A 340 5.02 -12.93 -10.22
CA ILE A 340 6.21 -12.12 -10.57
C ILE A 340 7.44 -12.43 -9.73
N TYR A 341 7.37 -13.37 -8.79
CA TYR A 341 8.49 -13.70 -7.92
C TYR A 341 9.01 -15.10 -8.18
N ALA A 342 10.32 -15.23 -8.46
CA ALA A 342 11.04 -16.49 -8.62
C ALA A 342 11.70 -16.96 -7.30
N CYS A 343 11.20 -16.50 -6.16
CA CYS A 343 11.64 -16.88 -4.82
C CYS A 343 10.43 -17.14 -3.92
N GLY A 344 10.66 -17.59 -2.68
CA GLY A 344 9.59 -17.91 -1.73
C GLY A 344 8.83 -16.70 -1.15
N TYR A 345 8.89 -15.54 -1.78
CA TYR A 345 8.11 -14.37 -1.38
C TYR A 345 6.65 -14.52 -1.79
N SER A 346 5.73 -14.27 -0.87
CA SER A 346 4.29 -14.40 -1.09
C SER A 346 3.52 -13.27 -0.42
N GLU A 347 2.41 -12.87 -1.04
CA GLU A 347 1.38 -11.95 -0.51
C GLU A 347 0.02 -12.66 -0.37
N ALA A 348 0.00 -13.98 -0.48
CA ALA A 348 -1.21 -14.76 -0.29
C ALA A 348 -1.65 -14.75 1.19
N PRO A 349 -2.97 -14.92 1.48
CA PRO A 349 -3.46 -14.92 2.86
C PRO A 349 -2.83 -15.99 3.76
N ASP A 350 -2.34 -17.09 3.19
CA ASP A 350 -1.64 -18.18 3.91
C ASP A 350 -0.13 -17.94 4.08
N ALA A 351 0.40 -16.77 3.68
CA ALA A 351 1.80 -16.41 3.84
C ALA A 351 2.19 -16.02 5.28
N VAL A 352 1.23 -15.99 6.20
CA VAL A 352 1.48 -15.69 7.61
C VAL A 352 1.93 -16.95 8.37
N ASP A 353 2.71 -16.73 9.41
CA ASP A 353 3.06 -17.77 10.38
C ASP A 353 1.93 -17.99 11.41
N GLU A 354 2.15 -18.90 12.36
CA GLU A 354 1.18 -19.22 13.43
C GLU A 354 0.82 -18.03 14.34
N THR A 355 1.62 -16.96 14.30
CA THR A 355 1.37 -15.71 15.06
C THR A 355 0.61 -14.67 14.25
N GLY A 356 0.32 -14.93 12.97
CA GLY A 356 -0.31 -13.99 12.05
C GLY A 356 0.67 -12.96 11.47
N ALA A 357 1.96 -13.28 11.41
CA ALA A 357 2.99 -12.39 10.91
C ALA A 357 3.60 -12.89 9.58
N VAL A 358 3.99 -11.95 8.72
CA VAL A 358 4.76 -12.24 7.50
C VAL A 358 6.25 -12.01 7.76
N SER A 359 7.10 -12.79 7.09
CA SER A 359 8.55 -12.61 7.15
C SER A 359 9.01 -11.43 6.29
N VAL A 360 10.06 -10.74 6.75
CA VAL A 360 10.75 -9.70 5.97
C VAL A 360 11.83 -10.35 5.11
N PRO A 361 11.87 -10.14 3.78
CA PRO A 361 12.88 -10.70 2.91
C PRO A 361 14.31 -10.30 3.32
N GLN A 362 15.24 -11.24 3.34
CA GLN A 362 16.60 -11.03 3.86
C GLN A 362 17.71 -11.07 2.79
N LEU A 363 17.38 -11.29 1.50
CA LEU A 363 18.36 -11.14 0.43
C LEU A 363 18.78 -9.67 0.27
N PRO A 364 19.94 -9.36 -0.34
CA PRO A 364 20.34 -7.98 -0.61
C PRO A 364 19.32 -7.20 -1.43
N GLY A 365 19.24 -5.90 -1.19
CA GLY A 365 18.25 -5.01 -1.84
C GLY A 365 16.87 -5.13 -1.22
N LEU A 366 15.82 -5.18 -2.04
CA LEU A 366 14.45 -5.41 -1.59
C LEU A 366 14.23 -6.84 -1.08
N GLY A 367 15.21 -7.71 -1.28
CA GLY A 367 15.20 -9.07 -0.75
C GLY A 367 14.38 -10.06 -1.57
N VAL A 368 14.01 -9.73 -2.80
CA VAL A 368 13.24 -10.58 -3.71
C VAL A 368 13.97 -10.84 -5.01
N ILE A 369 13.55 -11.87 -5.72
CA ILE A 369 14.00 -12.20 -7.08
C ILE A 369 12.74 -12.19 -7.96
N TYR A 370 12.74 -11.33 -8.98
CA TYR A 370 11.62 -11.28 -9.92
C TYR A 370 11.69 -12.38 -10.97
N ASP A 371 10.54 -12.89 -11.40
CA ASP A 371 10.39 -13.83 -12.50
C ASP A 371 10.50 -13.07 -13.84
N MET A 372 11.74 -13.00 -14.36
CA MET A 372 12.01 -12.29 -15.60
C MET A 372 11.42 -12.99 -16.82
N ASP A 373 11.20 -14.31 -16.77
CA ASP A 373 10.59 -15.05 -17.88
C ASP A 373 9.10 -14.71 -17.97
N PHE A 374 8.39 -14.64 -16.83
CA PHE A 374 7.01 -14.17 -16.79
C PHE A 374 6.89 -12.74 -17.32
N ILE A 375 7.73 -11.81 -16.84
CA ILE A 375 7.70 -10.41 -17.26
C ILE A 375 7.99 -10.30 -18.77
N ALA A 376 9.01 -11.00 -19.29
CA ALA A 376 9.37 -10.97 -20.70
C ALA A 376 8.24 -11.53 -21.60
N ALA A 377 7.60 -12.64 -21.19
CA ALA A 377 6.49 -13.26 -21.92
C ALA A 377 5.24 -12.34 -22.01
N ASN A 378 5.08 -11.41 -21.06
CA ASN A 378 3.92 -10.50 -20.97
C ASN A 378 4.28 -9.04 -21.29
N THR A 379 5.49 -8.77 -21.80
CA THR A 379 5.96 -7.41 -22.12
C THR A 379 5.12 -6.77 -23.24
N THR A 380 4.67 -5.55 -23.01
CA THR A 380 3.92 -4.74 -23.97
C THR A 380 4.73 -3.58 -24.53
N ALA A 381 5.73 -3.09 -23.78
CA ALA A 381 6.67 -2.08 -24.23
C ALA A 381 7.97 -2.18 -23.41
N HIS A 382 9.09 -1.83 -24.07
CA HIS A 382 10.40 -1.77 -23.43
C HIS A 382 11.19 -0.57 -23.97
N GLU A 383 11.80 0.17 -23.05
CA GLU A 383 12.62 1.35 -23.38
C GLU A 383 13.88 1.35 -22.51
N VAL A 384 15.01 1.71 -23.13
CA VAL A 384 16.28 1.98 -22.43
C VAL A 384 16.60 3.47 -22.56
N ILE A 385 16.84 4.12 -21.45
CA ILE A 385 17.19 5.55 -21.36
C ILE A 385 18.68 5.66 -21.02
N HIS A 386 19.46 6.28 -21.96
CA HIS A 386 20.91 6.49 -21.87
C HIS A 386 21.25 7.96 -21.78
#